data_7c62d24364c9c1218c435e60a3532cb7
#
_entry.id   7c62d24364c9c1218c435e60a3532cb7
#
_cell.length_a   1.000
_cell.length_b   1.000
_cell.length_c   1.000
_cell.angle_alpha   90.00
_cell.angle_beta   90.00
_cell.angle_gamma   90.00
#
_symmetry.space_group_name_H-M   'P 1'
#
loop_
_entity.id
_entity.type
_entity.pdbx_description
1 polymer ?
#
loop_
_entity_poly.entity_id
_entity_poly.type
_entity_poly.pdbx_seq_one_letter_code
_entity_poly.pdbx_strand_id
1 'polypeptide(L)'
;MRVLIIGARGMLGTDLLKEWETDELIPASSRDADIRVPEQVHSLLARTRPDWTVLTAAYTDVDGSEGNPEKAFAVNASGTENVARAVKEVGSRLFFVSTDYLFDGTSARPYEPADSIAPLNVYGHSKAAGEKAIREHHSEWCIARTSWLFGAARACFPEKILRASETRSELTVVADQLGSPTFTRDLARIIRDLVRMDARGTLHVTNEGSCSWFEFAQETLRQAGRDSVRVSPITTAEARRPARRPPYSVLSPASLNTLGLRMRPWRDALRAYLRELREMGNLG
;
A
#
# COMPACT_ATOMS: atom_id res chain seq x y z
N MET A 1 -12.54 16.28 13.31
CA MET A 1 -13.21 15.56 12.20
C MET A 1 -13.29 14.09 12.60
N ARG A 2 -14.34 13.39 12.14
CA ARG A 2 -14.53 11.95 12.41
C ARG A 2 -14.00 11.15 11.22
N VAL A 3 -13.08 10.25 11.44
CA VAL A 3 -12.42 9.47 10.39
C VAL A 3 -12.57 7.98 10.65
N LEU A 4 -13.30 7.29 9.78
CA LEU A 4 -13.44 5.84 9.81
C LEU A 4 -12.27 5.20 9.05
N ILE A 5 -11.52 4.31 9.69
CA ILE A 5 -10.42 3.56 9.06
C ILE A 5 -10.86 2.11 8.88
N ILE A 6 -11.23 1.74 7.65
CA ILE A 6 -11.57 0.35 7.30
C ILE A 6 -10.29 -0.39 6.91
N GLY A 7 -9.95 -1.43 7.66
CA GLY A 7 -8.68 -2.13 7.58
C GLY A 7 -7.68 -1.72 8.66
N ALA A 8 -8.18 -1.18 9.78
CA ALA A 8 -7.40 -0.64 10.91
C ALA A 8 -6.38 -1.63 11.53
N ARG A 9 -6.58 -2.94 11.37
CA ARG A 9 -5.63 -3.98 11.84
C ARG A 9 -4.60 -4.39 10.79
N GLY A 10 -4.62 -3.79 9.60
CA GLY A 10 -3.60 -3.95 8.57
C GLY A 10 -2.31 -3.20 8.93
N MET A 11 -1.24 -3.43 8.18
CA MET A 11 0.05 -2.75 8.39
C MET A 11 -0.12 -1.23 8.35
N LEU A 12 -0.67 -0.69 7.28
CA LEU A 12 -0.94 0.75 7.13
C LEU A 12 -2.02 1.25 8.12
N GLY A 13 -3.10 0.47 8.33
CA GLY A 13 -4.16 0.84 9.28
C GLY A 13 -3.65 1.04 10.70
N THR A 14 -2.73 0.19 11.16
CA THR A 14 -2.08 0.33 12.47
C THR A 14 -1.28 1.62 12.57
N ASP A 15 -0.53 1.98 11.51
CA ASP A 15 0.27 3.20 11.51
C ASP A 15 -0.59 4.46 11.35
N LEU A 16 -1.73 4.40 10.64
CA LEU A 16 -2.71 5.49 10.62
C LEU A 16 -3.22 5.82 12.02
N LEU A 17 -3.53 4.79 12.82
CA LEU A 17 -3.98 4.99 14.21
C LEU A 17 -2.90 5.63 15.09
N LYS A 18 -1.61 5.37 14.83
CA LYS A 18 -0.49 5.96 15.57
C LYS A 18 -0.16 7.40 15.16
N GLU A 19 -0.24 7.69 13.85
CA GLU A 19 0.21 8.97 13.29
C GLU A 19 -0.88 10.05 13.23
N TRP A 20 -2.09 9.73 13.68
CA TRP A 20 -3.25 10.60 13.55
C TRP A 20 -3.91 10.88 14.90
N GLU A 21 -3.30 11.75 15.70
CA GLU A 21 -3.67 11.94 17.12
C GLU A 21 -4.78 12.98 17.39
N THR A 22 -5.10 13.85 16.42
CA THR A 22 -5.89 15.08 16.70
C THR A 22 -7.34 15.00 16.24
N ASP A 23 -7.77 13.90 15.63
CA ASP A 23 -9.13 13.70 15.12
C ASP A 23 -9.79 12.50 15.81
N GLU A 24 -11.11 12.39 15.74
CA GLU A 24 -11.84 11.23 16.25
C GLU A 24 -11.66 10.07 15.26
N LEU A 25 -10.76 9.14 15.56
CA LEU A 25 -10.53 7.96 14.75
C LEU A 25 -11.44 6.81 15.15
N ILE A 26 -12.12 6.24 14.16
CA ILE A 26 -12.99 5.07 14.34
C ILE A 26 -12.31 3.88 13.63
N PRO A 27 -11.63 2.99 14.38
CA PRO A 27 -11.00 1.83 13.77
C PRO A 27 -12.05 0.76 13.43
N ALA A 28 -11.99 0.23 12.20
CA ALA A 28 -12.80 -0.90 11.79
C ALA A 28 -11.96 -1.97 11.08
N SER A 29 -12.28 -3.21 11.36
CA SER A 29 -11.68 -4.41 10.77
C SER A 29 -12.76 -5.30 10.18
N SER A 30 -12.38 -6.43 9.56
CA SER A 30 -13.33 -7.44 9.09
C SER A 30 -14.17 -8.10 10.20
N ARG A 31 -13.85 -7.86 11.47
CA ARG A 31 -14.69 -8.29 12.61
C ARG A 31 -15.83 -7.31 12.87
N ASP A 32 -15.66 -6.05 12.49
CA ASP A 32 -16.63 -4.99 12.69
C ASP A 32 -17.57 -4.88 11.49
N ALA A 33 -17.06 -5.09 10.28
CA ALA A 33 -17.80 -5.23 9.03
C ALA A 33 -16.95 -5.91 7.97
N ASP A 34 -17.48 -6.94 7.34
CA ASP A 34 -16.90 -7.52 6.13
C ASP A 34 -17.33 -6.66 4.95
N ILE A 35 -16.38 -6.03 4.26
CA ILE A 35 -16.68 -5.15 3.12
C ILE A 35 -17.36 -5.87 1.95
N ARG A 36 -17.28 -7.20 1.89
CA ARG A 36 -17.98 -8.02 0.89
C ARG A 36 -19.50 -8.12 1.14
N VAL A 37 -19.96 -7.73 2.33
CA VAL A 37 -21.36 -7.81 2.76
C VAL A 37 -21.93 -6.40 2.82
N PRO A 38 -22.73 -5.96 1.83
CA PRO A 38 -23.23 -4.58 1.71
C PRO A 38 -23.94 -4.08 2.98
N GLU A 39 -24.76 -4.92 3.61
CA GLU A 39 -25.55 -4.57 4.80
C GLU A 39 -24.66 -4.25 6.01
N GLN A 40 -23.53 -4.97 6.16
CA GLN A 40 -22.58 -4.71 7.24
C GLN A 40 -21.86 -3.37 7.02
N VAL A 41 -21.46 -3.08 5.77
CA VAL A 41 -20.82 -1.81 5.40
C VAL A 41 -21.79 -0.65 5.62
N HIS A 42 -23.03 -0.76 5.13
CA HIS A 42 -24.05 0.24 5.32
C HIS A 42 -24.32 0.49 6.83
N SER A 43 -24.50 -0.56 7.62
CA SER A 43 -24.71 -0.46 9.08
C SER A 43 -23.52 0.23 9.78
N LEU A 44 -22.29 -0.11 9.40
CA LEU A 44 -21.08 0.53 9.95
C LEU A 44 -21.09 2.04 9.67
N LEU A 45 -21.30 2.44 8.43
CA LEU A 45 -21.29 3.85 8.01
C LEU A 45 -22.48 4.64 8.59
N ALA A 46 -23.67 4.06 8.63
CA ALA A 46 -24.86 4.69 9.18
C ALA A 46 -24.72 5.01 10.69
N ARG A 47 -24.10 4.11 11.46
CA ARG A 47 -23.89 4.33 12.91
C ARG A 47 -22.71 5.24 13.20
N THR A 48 -21.66 5.23 12.37
CA THR A 48 -20.44 6.02 12.60
C THR A 48 -20.51 7.42 12.03
N ARG A 49 -21.19 7.61 10.90
CA ARG A 49 -21.33 8.89 10.17
C ARG A 49 -20.02 9.68 10.10
N PRO A 50 -18.97 9.11 9.49
CA PRO A 50 -17.68 9.77 9.43
C PRO A 50 -17.67 10.91 8.42
N ASP A 51 -16.86 11.94 8.65
CA ASP A 51 -16.56 12.97 7.65
C ASP A 51 -15.71 12.38 6.51
N TRP A 52 -14.78 11.47 6.87
CA TRP A 52 -13.93 10.74 5.94
C TRP A 52 -13.91 9.24 6.26
N THR A 53 -13.93 8.44 5.21
CA THR A 53 -13.67 6.99 5.28
C THR A 53 -12.36 6.69 4.58
N VAL A 54 -11.38 6.17 5.30
CA VAL A 54 -10.08 5.72 4.77
C VAL A 54 -10.13 4.20 4.57
N LEU A 55 -10.19 3.76 3.32
CA LEU A 55 -10.26 2.34 2.96
C LEU A 55 -8.86 1.80 2.66
N THR A 56 -8.31 1.05 3.62
CA THR A 56 -7.03 0.33 3.49
C THR A 56 -7.21 -1.18 3.40
N ALA A 57 -8.43 -1.68 3.64
CA ALA A 57 -8.72 -3.10 3.55
C ALA A 57 -8.56 -3.59 2.10
N ALA A 58 -7.79 -4.64 1.91
CA ALA A 58 -7.56 -5.27 0.62
C ALA A 58 -7.08 -6.72 0.78
N TYR A 59 -7.32 -7.55 -0.23
CA TYR A 59 -6.63 -8.82 -0.41
C TYR A 59 -5.32 -8.56 -1.15
N THR A 60 -4.19 -8.64 -0.46
CA THR A 60 -2.87 -8.19 -0.94
C THR A 60 -1.90 -9.32 -1.28
N ASP A 61 -2.34 -10.57 -1.17
CA ASP A 61 -1.56 -11.73 -1.60
C ASP A 61 -1.58 -11.82 -3.14
N VAL A 62 -0.54 -11.28 -3.76
CA VAL A 62 -0.44 -11.17 -5.22
C VAL A 62 -0.40 -12.56 -5.89
N ASP A 63 0.42 -13.48 -5.35
CA ASP A 63 0.52 -14.84 -5.88
C ASP A 63 -0.74 -15.66 -5.56
N GLY A 64 -1.29 -15.52 -4.36
CA GLY A 64 -2.55 -16.14 -3.96
C GLY A 64 -3.75 -15.66 -4.76
N SER A 65 -3.69 -14.45 -5.33
CA SER A 65 -4.74 -13.92 -6.22
C SER A 65 -4.86 -14.71 -7.52
N GLU A 66 -3.75 -15.19 -8.08
CA GLU A 66 -3.78 -16.04 -9.28
C GLU A 66 -4.50 -17.36 -9.02
N GLY A 67 -4.32 -17.93 -7.83
CA GLY A 67 -4.99 -19.17 -7.42
C GLY A 67 -6.43 -18.97 -6.95
N ASN A 68 -6.83 -17.74 -6.59
CA ASN A 68 -8.19 -17.44 -6.12
C ASN A 68 -8.66 -16.05 -6.61
N PRO A 69 -8.91 -15.90 -7.91
CA PRO A 69 -9.37 -14.64 -8.50
C PRO A 69 -10.68 -14.14 -7.89
N GLU A 70 -11.64 -15.04 -7.63
CA GLU A 70 -12.94 -14.69 -7.04
C GLU A 70 -12.77 -13.95 -5.71
N LYS A 71 -11.90 -14.43 -4.83
CA LYS A 71 -11.62 -13.79 -3.56
C LYS A 71 -10.97 -12.42 -3.74
N ALA A 72 -10.02 -12.29 -4.67
CA ALA A 72 -9.36 -11.03 -4.96
C ALA A 72 -10.39 -9.98 -5.44
N PHE A 73 -11.24 -10.33 -6.39
CA PHE A 73 -12.30 -9.43 -6.88
C PHE A 73 -13.38 -9.17 -5.84
N ALA A 74 -13.82 -10.17 -5.08
CA ALA A 74 -14.81 -9.99 -4.03
C ALA A 74 -14.37 -8.95 -2.99
N VAL A 75 -13.07 -8.94 -2.60
CA VAL A 75 -12.55 -7.97 -1.63
C VAL A 75 -12.20 -6.64 -2.30
N ASN A 76 -11.37 -6.67 -3.37
CA ASN A 76 -10.74 -5.47 -3.92
C ASN A 76 -11.64 -4.70 -4.89
N ALA A 77 -12.61 -5.36 -5.54
CA ALA A 77 -13.56 -4.73 -6.44
C ALA A 77 -14.94 -4.58 -5.77
N SER A 78 -15.68 -5.67 -5.57
CA SER A 78 -17.05 -5.61 -5.02
C SER A 78 -17.09 -5.02 -3.61
N GLY A 79 -16.14 -5.39 -2.73
CA GLY A 79 -16.04 -4.82 -1.40
C GLY A 79 -15.75 -3.31 -1.43
N THR A 80 -14.90 -2.86 -2.36
CA THR A 80 -14.63 -1.43 -2.56
C THR A 80 -15.88 -0.70 -3.10
N GLU A 81 -16.62 -1.32 -4.03
CA GLU A 81 -17.90 -0.78 -4.53
C GLU A 81 -18.92 -0.61 -3.42
N ASN A 82 -19.09 -1.63 -2.56
CA ASN A 82 -20.00 -1.56 -1.40
C ASN A 82 -19.66 -0.38 -0.49
N VAL A 83 -18.36 -0.17 -0.23
CA VAL A 83 -17.89 0.98 0.58
C VAL A 83 -18.19 2.29 -0.15
N ALA A 84 -17.89 2.41 -1.45
CA ALA A 84 -18.13 3.64 -2.21
C ALA A 84 -19.61 4.04 -2.22
N ARG A 85 -20.53 3.09 -2.40
CA ARG A 85 -21.98 3.32 -2.35
C ARG A 85 -22.42 3.79 -0.97
N ALA A 86 -22.03 3.07 0.07
CA ALA A 86 -22.45 3.39 1.44
C ALA A 86 -21.84 4.71 1.95
N VAL A 87 -20.61 5.04 1.55
CA VAL A 87 -19.97 6.34 1.85
C VAL A 87 -20.76 7.49 1.23
N LYS A 88 -21.22 7.35 -0.02
CA LYS A 88 -22.07 8.34 -0.69
C LYS A 88 -23.39 8.55 0.04
N GLU A 89 -24.05 7.47 0.47
CA GLU A 89 -25.36 7.54 1.15
C GLU A 89 -25.31 8.32 2.48
N VAL A 90 -24.20 8.24 3.23
CA VAL A 90 -24.03 8.96 4.49
C VAL A 90 -23.38 10.35 4.32
N GLY A 91 -23.01 10.73 3.08
CA GLY A 91 -22.36 12.02 2.79
C GLY A 91 -20.90 12.09 3.27
N SER A 92 -20.23 10.95 3.48
CA SER A 92 -18.81 10.89 3.83
C SER A 92 -17.95 11.04 2.57
N ARG A 93 -16.68 11.45 2.72
CA ARG A 93 -15.66 11.43 1.67
C ARG A 93 -14.88 10.12 1.73
N LEU A 94 -14.36 9.67 0.59
CA LEU A 94 -13.65 8.41 0.51
C LEU A 94 -12.16 8.61 0.16
N PHE A 95 -11.28 8.13 1.03
CA PHE A 95 -9.86 7.95 0.72
C PHE A 95 -9.57 6.47 0.46
N PHE A 96 -9.04 6.14 -0.71
CA PHE A 96 -8.74 4.77 -1.09
C PHE A 96 -7.25 4.55 -1.34
N VAL A 97 -6.69 3.49 -0.76
CA VAL A 97 -5.32 3.07 -0.99
C VAL A 97 -5.26 2.05 -2.12
N SER A 98 -4.62 2.44 -3.22
CA SER A 98 -4.44 1.62 -4.42
C SER A 98 -2.97 1.17 -4.58
N THR A 99 -2.57 0.73 -5.77
CA THR A 99 -1.31 0.05 -6.02
C THR A 99 -0.63 0.51 -7.32
N ASP A 100 0.68 0.30 -7.41
CA ASP A 100 1.50 0.41 -8.61
C ASP A 100 1.26 -0.75 -9.62
N TYR A 101 0.70 -1.87 -9.18
CA TYR A 101 0.38 -3.03 -10.04
C TYR A 101 -0.76 -2.78 -11.04
N LEU A 102 -1.21 -1.55 -11.14
CA LEU A 102 -2.08 -1.08 -12.22
C LEU A 102 -1.34 -0.93 -13.56
N PHE A 103 -0.03 -0.86 -13.54
CA PHE A 103 0.79 -0.59 -14.73
C PHE A 103 1.50 -1.85 -15.22
N ASP A 104 1.73 -1.93 -16.54
CA ASP A 104 2.35 -3.08 -17.21
C ASP A 104 3.88 -3.11 -17.12
N GLY A 105 4.49 -2.00 -16.75
CA GLY A 105 5.94 -1.91 -16.59
C GLY A 105 6.71 -1.62 -17.88
N THR A 106 6.04 -1.17 -18.94
CA THR A 106 6.67 -0.86 -20.24
C THR A 106 7.17 0.59 -20.35
N SER A 107 6.87 1.43 -19.35
CA SER A 107 7.29 2.84 -19.35
C SER A 107 8.80 3.00 -19.20
N ALA A 108 9.36 3.99 -19.92
CA ALA A 108 10.75 4.43 -19.76
C ALA A 108 10.92 5.56 -18.72
N ARG A 109 9.82 6.04 -18.13
CA ARG A 109 9.79 7.10 -17.11
C ARG A 109 8.87 6.70 -15.95
N PRO A 110 8.99 7.35 -14.77
CA PRO A 110 8.01 7.14 -13.69
C PRO A 110 6.58 7.38 -14.17
N TYR A 111 5.67 6.49 -13.77
CA TYR A 111 4.26 6.59 -14.14
C TYR A 111 3.60 7.79 -13.47
N GLU A 112 2.80 8.52 -14.23
CA GLU A 112 1.94 9.61 -13.76
C GLU A 112 0.52 9.10 -13.46
N PRO A 113 -0.26 9.79 -12.59
CA PRO A 113 -1.63 9.39 -12.29
C PRO A 113 -2.56 9.28 -13.52
N ALA A 114 -2.29 10.06 -14.57
CA ALA A 114 -3.06 10.08 -15.82
C ALA A 114 -2.63 9.02 -16.84
N ASP A 115 -1.52 8.30 -16.60
CA ASP A 115 -1.08 7.25 -17.51
C ASP A 115 -2.10 6.10 -17.56
N SER A 116 -2.23 5.50 -18.73
CA SER A 116 -3.12 4.36 -18.97
C SER A 116 -2.74 3.17 -18.08
N ILE A 117 -3.73 2.59 -17.43
CA ILE A 117 -3.54 1.39 -16.61
C ILE A 117 -3.68 0.14 -17.47
N ALA A 118 -2.80 -0.83 -17.26
CA ALA A 118 -2.75 -2.12 -17.96
C ALA A 118 -2.20 -3.23 -17.02
N PRO A 119 -2.98 -3.67 -16.02
CA PRO A 119 -2.53 -4.64 -15.03
C PRO A 119 -2.08 -5.95 -15.66
N LEU A 120 -1.02 -6.59 -15.12
CA LEU A 120 -0.47 -7.85 -15.59
C LEU A 120 -0.95 -9.08 -14.82
N ASN A 121 -1.58 -8.88 -13.68
CA ASN A 121 -1.96 -9.96 -12.75
C ASN A 121 -3.34 -9.72 -12.14
N VAL A 122 -3.93 -10.77 -11.57
CA VAL A 122 -5.26 -10.75 -10.97
C VAL A 122 -5.39 -9.69 -9.86
N TYR A 123 -4.37 -9.54 -9.03
CA TYR A 123 -4.36 -8.51 -7.98
C TYR A 123 -4.51 -7.11 -8.58
N GLY A 124 -3.69 -6.76 -9.57
CA GLY A 124 -3.74 -5.48 -10.26
C GLY A 124 -5.10 -5.23 -10.92
N HIS A 125 -5.65 -6.24 -11.64
CA HIS A 125 -6.98 -6.15 -12.23
C HIS A 125 -8.08 -5.92 -11.19
N SER A 126 -8.02 -6.62 -10.05
CA SER A 126 -9.01 -6.45 -8.97
C SER A 126 -8.95 -5.06 -8.34
N LYS A 127 -7.74 -4.49 -8.16
CA LYS A 127 -7.56 -3.12 -7.65
C LYS A 127 -8.02 -2.07 -8.68
N ALA A 128 -7.75 -2.29 -9.97
CA ALA A 128 -8.24 -1.43 -11.05
C ALA A 128 -9.78 -1.37 -11.09
N ALA A 129 -10.42 -2.52 -10.93
CA ALA A 129 -11.89 -2.60 -10.83
C ALA A 129 -12.42 -1.84 -9.60
N GLY A 130 -11.72 -1.89 -8.46
CA GLY A 130 -12.06 -1.08 -7.29
C GLY A 130 -11.93 0.43 -7.53
N GLU A 131 -10.87 0.91 -8.19
CA GLU A 131 -10.74 2.32 -8.58
C GLU A 131 -11.88 2.76 -9.52
N LYS A 132 -12.23 1.90 -10.49
CA LYS A 132 -13.35 2.15 -11.41
C LYS A 132 -14.66 2.30 -10.64
N ALA A 133 -14.96 1.36 -9.74
CA ALA A 133 -16.18 1.40 -8.93
C ALA A 133 -16.30 2.68 -8.09
N ILE A 134 -15.19 3.15 -7.49
CA ILE A 134 -15.19 4.43 -6.77
C ILE A 134 -15.60 5.58 -7.69
N ARG A 135 -14.99 5.70 -8.87
CA ARG A 135 -15.25 6.79 -9.83
C ARG A 135 -16.69 6.78 -10.35
N GLU A 136 -17.29 5.58 -10.49
CA GLU A 136 -18.67 5.41 -10.97
C GLU A 136 -19.72 5.73 -9.89
N HIS A 137 -19.41 5.43 -8.62
CA HIS A 137 -20.42 5.50 -7.57
C HIS A 137 -20.26 6.67 -6.60
N HIS A 138 -19.11 7.33 -6.57
CA HIS A 138 -18.85 8.43 -5.64
C HIS A 138 -18.08 9.57 -6.32
N SER A 139 -18.42 10.84 -5.99
CA SER A 139 -17.75 12.02 -6.56
C SER A 139 -16.67 12.61 -5.64
N GLU A 140 -16.80 12.39 -4.33
CA GLU A 140 -15.96 12.99 -3.28
C GLU A 140 -14.90 11.98 -2.82
N TRP A 141 -13.87 11.77 -3.66
CA TRP A 141 -12.85 10.75 -3.40
C TRP A 141 -11.43 11.24 -3.64
N CYS A 142 -10.50 10.63 -2.91
CA CYS A 142 -9.06 10.66 -3.16
C CYS A 142 -8.53 9.23 -3.27
N ILE A 143 -7.79 8.93 -4.32
CA ILE A 143 -7.14 7.64 -4.55
C ILE A 143 -5.63 7.83 -4.46
N ALA A 144 -4.98 7.19 -3.48
CA ALA A 144 -3.53 7.16 -3.37
C ALA A 144 -3.00 5.82 -3.91
N ARG A 145 -2.30 5.85 -5.04
CA ARG A 145 -1.53 4.70 -5.53
C ARG A 145 -0.17 4.70 -4.83
N THR A 146 0.17 3.58 -4.26
CA THR A 146 1.42 3.37 -3.53
C THR A 146 2.07 2.06 -3.94
N SER A 147 3.30 1.78 -3.47
CA SER A 147 4.04 0.57 -3.84
C SER A 147 4.91 0.05 -2.71
N TRP A 148 5.18 -1.24 -2.71
CA TRP A 148 6.19 -1.93 -1.90
C TRP A 148 6.14 -1.54 -0.42
N LEU A 149 4.96 -1.61 0.19
CA LEU A 149 4.74 -1.19 1.57
C LEU A 149 5.58 -2.02 2.55
N PHE A 150 6.23 -1.33 3.47
CA PHE A 150 6.91 -1.93 4.61
C PHE A 150 6.62 -1.17 5.91
N GLY A 151 6.57 -1.88 7.03
CA GLY A 151 6.25 -1.32 8.34
C GLY A 151 6.28 -2.39 9.43
N ALA A 152 6.34 -1.97 10.69
CA ALA A 152 6.59 -2.86 11.83
C ALA A 152 5.37 -3.69 12.28
N ALA A 153 4.15 -3.32 11.86
CA ALA A 153 2.94 -3.96 12.35
C ALA A 153 2.67 -5.35 11.75
N ARG A 154 3.28 -5.70 10.61
CA ARG A 154 3.16 -7.00 9.95
C ARG A 154 4.42 -7.35 9.18
N ALA A 155 4.63 -8.66 8.97
CA ALA A 155 5.74 -9.17 8.19
C ALA A 155 5.76 -8.54 6.78
N CYS A 156 6.90 -7.94 6.42
CA CYS A 156 7.15 -7.26 5.15
C CYS A 156 8.47 -7.73 4.53
N PHE A 157 8.81 -7.20 3.36
CA PHE A 157 10.01 -7.65 2.65
C PHE A 157 11.31 -7.42 3.45
N PRO A 158 11.63 -6.24 4.02
CA PRO A 158 12.82 -6.07 4.84
C PRO A 158 12.89 -7.04 6.03
N GLU A 159 11.78 -7.28 6.73
CA GLU A 159 11.75 -8.23 7.85
C GLU A 159 12.06 -9.66 7.39
N LYS A 160 11.52 -10.08 6.24
CA LYS A 160 11.81 -11.40 5.67
C LYS A 160 13.30 -11.56 5.33
N ILE A 161 13.94 -10.52 4.80
CA ILE A 161 15.38 -10.49 4.52
C ILE A 161 16.18 -10.62 5.81
N LEU A 162 15.83 -9.85 6.84
CA LEU A 162 16.47 -9.89 8.15
C LEU A 162 16.36 -11.29 8.79
N ARG A 163 15.18 -11.86 8.84
CA ARG A 163 14.97 -13.22 9.37
C ARG A 163 15.73 -14.29 8.58
N ALA A 164 15.73 -14.19 7.25
CA ALA A 164 16.48 -15.14 6.41
C ALA A 164 17.99 -15.04 6.65
N SER A 165 18.52 -13.85 6.92
CA SER A 165 19.92 -13.61 7.23
C SER A 165 20.40 -14.17 8.59
N GLU A 166 19.50 -14.57 9.47
CA GLU A 166 19.84 -15.20 10.75
C GLU A 166 20.35 -16.62 10.60
N THR A 167 19.93 -17.29 9.52
CA THR A 167 20.25 -18.72 9.29
C THR A 167 20.96 -18.99 7.98
N ARG A 168 21.11 -17.96 7.12
CA ARG A 168 21.71 -18.10 5.78
C ARG A 168 22.80 -17.06 5.58
N SER A 169 23.94 -17.49 5.07
CA SER A 169 25.04 -16.61 4.65
C SER A 169 24.89 -16.08 3.23
N GLU A 170 23.93 -16.63 2.45
CA GLU A 170 23.63 -16.18 1.09
C GLU A 170 22.11 -16.16 0.86
N LEU A 171 21.63 -15.09 0.20
CA LEU A 171 20.25 -14.90 -0.21
C LEU A 171 20.20 -14.60 -1.70
N THR A 172 19.18 -15.12 -2.40
CA THR A 172 18.91 -14.78 -3.81
C THR A 172 17.70 -13.88 -3.91
N VAL A 173 17.82 -12.75 -4.62
CA VAL A 173 16.76 -11.75 -4.71
C VAL A 173 16.63 -11.20 -6.14
N VAL A 174 15.39 -11.01 -6.59
CA VAL A 174 15.07 -10.48 -7.93
C VAL A 174 15.69 -9.10 -8.15
N ALA A 175 16.40 -8.92 -9.27
CA ALA A 175 17.10 -7.68 -9.60
C ALA A 175 16.52 -6.92 -10.82
N ASP A 176 15.62 -7.54 -11.58
CA ASP A 176 15.02 -7.00 -12.81
C ASP A 176 13.60 -6.44 -12.63
N GLN A 177 13.23 -6.13 -11.38
CA GLN A 177 11.99 -5.38 -11.05
C GLN A 177 12.36 -4.10 -10.32
N LEU A 178 11.93 -2.95 -10.85
CA LEU A 178 12.17 -1.63 -10.29
C LEU A 178 10.87 -1.02 -9.74
N GLY A 179 10.92 -0.51 -8.52
CA GLY A 179 9.79 0.13 -7.85
C GLY A 179 10.23 1.08 -6.75
N SER A 180 9.30 1.66 -6.02
CA SER A 180 9.56 2.60 -4.93
C SER A 180 9.10 2.02 -3.60
N PRO A 181 10.02 1.60 -2.70
CA PRO A 181 9.65 1.17 -1.36
C PRO A 181 8.97 2.29 -0.58
N THR A 182 7.91 1.96 0.16
CA THR A 182 7.13 2.95 0.90
C THR A 182 6.90 2.52 2.35
N PHE A 183 7.41 3.34 3.28
CA PHE A 183 7.23 3.14 4.71
C PHE A 183 5.82 3.55 5.14
N THR A 184 5.09 2.65 5.80
CA THR A 184 3.69 2.86 6.15
C THR A 184 3.46 4.02 7.11
N ARG A 185 4.41 4.34 8.02
CA ARG A 185 4.31 5.54 8.87
C ARG A 185 4.41 6.83 8.08
N ASP A 186 5.28 6.88 7.07
CA ASP A 186 5.38 8.05 6.19
C ASP A 186 4.11 8.21 5.36
N LEU A 187 3.61 7.10 4.79
CA LEU A 187 2.35 7.07 4.06
C LEU A 187 1.17 7.50 4.94
N ALA A 188 1.11 7.03 6.19
CA ALA A 188 0.06 7.40 7.14
C ALA A 188 0.03 8.91 7.42
N ARG A 189 1.19 9.55 7.58
CA ARG A 189 1.30 11.01 7.74
C ARG A 189 0.77 11.75 6.52
N ILE A 190 1.17 11.32 5.33
CA ILE A 190 0.70 11.95 4.09
C ILE A 190 -0.81 11.74 3.90
N ILE A 191 -1.35 10.55 4.19
CA ILE A 191 -2.80 10.32 4.12
C ILE A 191 -3.55 11.27 5.05
N ARG A 192 -3.09 11.44 6.31
CA ARG A 192 -3.64 12.42 7.25
C ARG A 192 -3.63 13.83 6.67
N ASP A 193 -2.51 14.26 6.11
CA ASP A 193 -2.36 15.60 5.58
C ASP A 193 -3.24 15.82 4.35
N LEU A 194 -3.33 14.84 3.44
CA LEU A 194 -4.22 14.86 2.28
C LEU A 194 -5.70 14.94 2.68
N VAL A 195 -6.12 14.15 3.68
CA VAL A 195 -7.49 14.20 4.21
C VAL A 195 -7.79 15.58 4.82
N ARG A 196 -6.86 16.17 5.56
CA ARG A 196 -7.03 17.52 6.15
C ARG A 196 -7.07 18.64 5.11
N MET A 197 -6.36 18.46 4.01
CA MET A 197 -6.36 19.39 2.87
C MET A 197 -7.58 19.22 1.96
N ASP A 198 -8.47 18.29 2.26
CA ASP A 198 -9.59 17.90 1.37
C ASP A 198 -9.11 17.53 -0.04
N ALA A 199 -7.98 16.82 -0.13
CA ALA A 199 -7.39 16.45 -1.41
C ALA A 199 -8.28 15.49 -2.19
N ARG A 200 -8.33 15.66 -3.52
CA ARG A 200 -9.20 14.92 -4.43
C ARG A 200 -8.44 14.41 -5.63
N GLY A 201 -9.04 13.42 -6.30
CA GLY A 201 -8.46 12.83 -7.50
C GLY A 201 -7.45 11.73 -7.20
N THR A 202 -6.69 11.35 -8.22
CA THR A 202 -5.69 10.27 -8.10
C THR A 202 -4.31 10.88 -7.87
N LEU A 203 -3.62 10.40 -6.85
CA LEU A 203 -2.27 10.80 -6.46
C LEU A 203 -1.35 9.59 -6.40
N HIS A 204 -0.08 9.78 -6.67
CA HIS A 204 0.96 8.79 -6.41
C HIS A 204 1.69 9.16 -5.12
N VAL A 205 1.75 8.21 -4.16
CA VAL A 205 2.29 8.45 -2.82
C VAL A 205 3.25 7.33 -2.45
N THR A 206 4.54 7.58 -2.68
CA THR A 206 5.64 6.66 -2.35
C THR A 206 6.79 7.43 -1.72
N ASN A 207 7.68 6.78 -0.97
CA ASN A 207 8.93 7.41 -0.62
C ASN A 207 9.74 7.75 -1.89
N GLU A 208 10.55 8.80 -1.83
CA GLU A 208 11.35 9.27 -2.97
C GLU A 208 12.43 8.26 -3.39
N GLY A 209 12.64 8.17 -4.71
CA GLY A 209 13.60 7.29 -5.32
C GLY A 209 13.04 5.92 -5.66
N SER A 210 13.85 5.13 -6.32
CA SER A 210 13.52 3.78 -6.76
C SER A 210 14.69 2.84 -6.55
N CYS A 211 14.41 1.54 -6.52
CA CYS A 211 15.41 0.48 -6.48
C CYS A 211 14.81 -0.84 -6.98
N SER A 212 15.68 -1.82 -7.24
CA SER A 212 15.27 -3.22 -7.37
C SER A 212 15.03 -3.87 -6.01
N TRP A 213 14.33 -5.02 -5.99
CA TRP A 213 14.24 -5.82 -4.76
C TRP A 213 15.62 -6.26 -4.25
N PHE A 214 16.54 -6.54 -5.16
CA PHE A 214 17.93 -6.86 -4.85
C PHE A 214 18.62 -5.72 -4.11
N GLU A 215 18.57 -4.50 -4.63
CA GLU A 215 19.15 -3.32 -3.97
C GLU A 215 18.46 -3.01 -2.63
N PHE A 216 17.13 -3.23 -2.54
CA PHE A 216 16.41 -3.06 -1.29
C PHE A 216 16.85 -4.07 -0.23
N ALA A 217 17.11 -5.33 -0.61
CA ALA A 217 17.64 -6.33 0.30
C ALA A 217 19.06 -6.01 0.76
N GLN A 218 19.95 -5.61 -0.17
CA GLN A 218 21.32 -5.21 0.17
C GLN A 218 21.33 -4.05 1.15
N GLU A 219 20.55 -2.99 0.89
CA GLU A 219 20.48 -1.82 1.74
C GLU A 219 19.88 -2.15 3.12
N THR A 220 18.89 -3.07 3.16
CA THR A 220 18.31 -3.56 4.42
C THR A 220 19.36 -4.22 5.30
N LEU A 221 20.16 -5.14 4.74
CA LEU A 221 21.23 -5.83 5.46
C LEU A 221 22.34 -4.87 5.90
N ARG A 222 22.77 -3.99 4.99
CA ARG A 222 23.79 -2.97 5.29
C ARG A 222 23.38 -2.07 6.46
N GLN A 223 22.16 -1.52 6.45
CA GLN A 223 21.68 -0.66 7.55
C GLN A 223 21.41 -1.42 8.84
N ALA A 224 21.19 -2.73 8.76
CA ALA A 224 21.06 -3.59 9.93
C ALA A 224 22.40 -4.09 10.49
N GLY A 225 23.55 -3.75 9.85
CA GLY A 225 24.87 -4.22 10.26
C GLY A 225 25.13 -5.70 9.97
N ARG A 226 24.50 -6.25 8.91
CA ARG A 226 24.62 -7.66 8.50
C ARG A 226 25.38 -7.80 7.18
N ASP A 227 26.48 -7.09 7.03
CA ASP A 227 27.29 -7.02 5.80
C ASP A 227 27.95 -8.36 5.40
N SER A 228 28.02 -9.32 6.33
CA SER A 228 28.56 -10.67 6.06
C SER A 228 27.63 -11.55 5.22
N VAL A 229 26.34 -11.18 5.09
CA VAL A 229 25.37 -11.94 4.31
C VAL A 229 25.41 -11.51 2.84
N ARG A 230 25.79 -12.43 1.96
CA ARG A 230 25.83 -12.18 0.53
C ARG A 230 24.42 -12.15 -0.07
N VAL A 231 24.14 -11.15 -0.90
CA VAL A 231 22.93 -11.13 -1.72
C VAL A 231 23.32 -11.31 -3.17
N SER A 232 22.76 -12.34 -3.82
CA SER A 232 22.99 -12.67 -5.23
C SER A 232 21.76 -12.31 -6.06
N PRO A 233 21.90 -11.59 -7.20
CA PRO A 233 20.78 -11.23 -8.05
C PRO A 233 20.26 -12.45 -8.80
N ILE A 234 18.94 -12.52 -8.96
CA ILE A 234 18.25 -13.44 -9.87
C ILE A 234 17.24 -12.65 -10.73
N THR A 235 16.84 -13.23 -11.85
CA THR A 235 15.79 -12.68 -12.70
C THR A 235 14.40 -13.06 -12.20
N THR A 236 13.38 -12.32 -12.65
CA THR A 236 11.97 -12.66 -12.45
C THR A 236 11.64 -14.07 -12.97
N ALA A 237 12.22 -14.45 -14.10
CA ALA A 237 12.04 -15.79 -14.69
C ALA A 237 12.58 -16.90 -13.78
N GLU A 238 13.75 -16.72 -13.17
CA GLU A 238 14.33 -17.67 -12.22
C GLU A 238 13.55 -17.75 -10.92
N ALA A 239 12.91 -16.66 -10.48
CA ALA A 239 12.09 -16.63 -9.27
C ALA A 239 10.79 -17.45 -9.38
N ARG A 240 10.31 -17.76 -10.59
CA ARG A 240 9.15 -18.63 -10.90
C ARG A 240 7.91 -18.34 -10.07
N ARG A 241 7.57 -17.06 -9.90
CA ARG A 241 6.38 -16.66 -9.16
C ARG A 241 5.11 -16.86 -10.00
N PRO A 242 3.96 -17.26 -9.41
CA PRO A 242 2.69 -17.44 -10.11
C PRO A 242 2.21 -16.18 -10.82
N ALA A 243 2.17 -15.05 -10.10
CA ALA A 243 1.72 -13.78 -10.65
C ALA A 243 2.82 -13.11 -11.48
N ARG A 244 2.46 -12.59 -12.66
CA ARG A 244 3.35 -11.72 -13.44
C ARG A 244 3.53 -10.39 -12.70
N ARG A 245 4.75 -9.89 -12.67
CA ARG A 245 5.09 -8.61 -12.06
C ARG A 245 5.62 -7.64 -13.10
N PRO A 246 5.25 -6.34 -13.04
CA PRO A 246 5.83 -5.36 -13.93
C PRO A 246 7.34 -5.23 -13.70
N PRO A 247 8.17 -5.21 -14.75
CA PRO A 247 9.60 -4.97 -14.61
C PRO A 247 9.91 -3.56 -14.10
N TYR A 248 9.01 -2.61 -14.33
CA TYR A 248 9.13 -1.22 -13.89
C TYR A 248 7.78 -0.70 -13.38
N SER A 249 7.70 -0.34 -12.11
CA SER A 249 6.46 0.18 -11.51
C SER A 249 6.68 1.47 -10.69
N VAL A 250 7.74 2.21 -11.03
CA VAL A 250 8.08 3.45 -10.34
C VAL A 250 6.99 4.50 -10.56
N LEU A 251 6.46 5.03 -9.47
CA LEU A 251 5.43 6.07 -9.48
C LEU A 251 6.07 7.47 -9.36
N SER A 252 5.62 8.41 -10.18
CA SER A 252 6.09 9.80 -10.14
C SER A 252 5.56 10.51 -8.88
N PRO A 253 6.40 11.23 -8.13
CA PRO A 253 5.97 12.03 -7.00
C PRO A 253 5.35 13.38 -7.41
N ALA A 254 5.30 13.71 -8.69
CA ALA A 254 4.90 15.03 -9.18
C ALA A 254 3.53 15.46 -8.68
N SER A 255 2.53 14.56 -8.72
CA SER A 255 1.17 14.84 -8.26
C SER A 255 1.09 15.20 -6.76
N LEU A 256 1.93 14.60 -5.92
CA LEU A 256 2.02 14.94 -4.50
C LEU A 256 2.76 16.27 -4.30
N ASN A 257 3.83 16.49 -5.06
CA ASN A 257 4.64 17.71 -4.99
C ASN A 257 3.85 18.97 -5.36
N THR A 258 2.86 18.88 -6.28
CA THR A 258 1.99 20.03 -6.62
C THR A 258 1.13 20.50 -5.44
N LEU A 259 0.90 19.64 -4.44
CA LEU A 259 0.20 19.97 -3.20
C LEU A 259 1.15 20.48 -2.10
N GLY A 260 2.43 20.67 -2.40
CA GLY A 260 3.45 21.08 -1.41
C GLY A 260 3.86 19.96 -0.45
N LEU A 261 3.43 18.72 -0.69
CA LEU A 261 3.76 17.57 0.14
C LEU A 261 4.91 16.77 -0.49
N ARG A 262 5.81 16.26 0.36
CA ARG A 262 6.92 15.42 -0.07
C ARG A 262 7.12 14.24 0.87
N MET A 263 7.55 13.12 0.30
CA MET A 263 8.01 11.95 1.03
C MET A 263 9.54 11.96 1.08
N ARG A 264 10.14 11.54 2.19
CA ARG A 264 11.61 11.41 2.29
C ARG A 264 12.12 10.29 1.38
N PRO A 265 13.46 10.25 1.10
CA PRO A 265 14.07 9.15 0.37
C PRO A 265 13.82 7.80 1.03
N TRP A 266 13.59 6.74 0.23
CA TRP A 266 13.28 5.40 0.74
C TRP A 266 14.38 4.83 1.66
N ARG A 267 15.67 5.21 1.44
CA ARG A 267 16.78 4.80 2.31
C ARG A 267 16.68 5.37 3.71
N ASP A 268 16.20 6.60 3.83
CA ASP A 268 15.97 7.26 5.13
C ASP A 268 14.72 6.70 5.81
N ALA A 269 13.70 6.35 5.00
CA ALA A 269 12.50 5.65 5.46
C ALA A 269 12.85 4.26 6.02
N LEU A 270 13.71 3.50 5.34
CA LEU A 270 14.24 2.22 5.80
C LEU A 270 15.02 2.36 7.12
N ARG A 271 15.85 3.38 7.23
CA ARG A 271 16.59 3.66 8.49
C ARG A 271 15.62 3.90 9.66
N ALA A 272 14.56 4.66 9.43
CA ALA A 272 13.56 4.92 10.46
C ALA A 272 12.80 3.64 10.86
N TYR A 273 12.44 2.81 9.89
CA TYR A 273 11.82 1.50 10.13
C TYR A 273 12.72 0.57 10.95
N LEU A 274 14.00 0.45 10.59
CA LEU A 274 14.94 -0.39 11.34
C LEU A 274 15.17 0.11 12.77
N ARG A 275 15.15 1.43 12.99
CA ARG A 275 15.16 2.02 14.33
C ARG A 275 13.91 1.62 15.12
N GLU A 276 12.72 1.74 14.53
CA GLU A 276 11.47 1.30 15.18
C GLU A 276 11.53 -0.19 15.57
N LEU A 277 12.05 -1.06 14.70
CA LEU A 277 12.22 -2.47 15.03
C LEU A 277 13.14 -2.71 16.22
N ARG A 278 14.26 -1.94 16.35
CA ARG A 278 15.15 -2.02 17.51
C ARG A 278 14.46 -1.56 18.79
N GLU A 279 13.73 -0.46 18.75
CA GLU A 279 12.96 0.06 19.88
C GLU A 279 11.88 -0.93 20.35
N MET A 280 11.32 -1.73 19.45
CA MET A 280 10.36 -2.80 19.76
C MET A 280 11.04 -4.11 20.22
N GLY A 281 12.37 -4.20 20.22
CA GLY A 281 13.11 -5.43 20.52
C GLY A 281 13.04 -6.51 19.43
N ASN A 282 12.61 -6.16 18.23
CA ASN A 282 12.44 -7.07 17.09
C ASN A 282 13.69 -7.13 16.18
N LEU A 283 14.73 -6.34 16.48
CA LEU A 283 15.99 -6.33 15.76
C LEU A 283 17.13 -6.17 16.78
N GLY A 284 17.93 -7.21 16.92
CA GLY A 284 19.14 -7.20 17.72
C GLY A 284 20.34 -6.60 16.98
#